data_543c58a2e65503742c1bc2e525e0a2d6
#
_entry.id   543c58a2e65503742c1bc2e525e0a2d6
#
_cell.length_a   1.000
_cell.length_b   1.000
_cell.length_c   1.000
_cell.angle_alpha   90.00
_cell.angle_beta   90.00
_cell.angle_gamma   90.00
#
_symmetry.space_group_name_H-M   'P 1'
#
loop_
_entity.id
_entity.type
_entity.pdbx_description
1 polymer ?
#
loop_
_entity_poly.entity_id
_entity_poly.type
_entity_poly.pdbx_seq_one_letter_code
_entity_poly.pdbx_strand_id
1 'polypeptide(L)'
;VANTIAERGVSVFITIASMFGALAAMKEARAEQFASLTHPVSGGEPLPARVAQVFEQRYGKRIYEGYGMTEASPVITLNTPRAYRAGTVGRPLPGISVVAVDAHGATLPPGEEGELIVRGHCVMQGYLNKPDLTAATVRDGALRTGDVGHVDADGYVSITGRAKEMMIVGGENVFPFEIESVLVDHPGVAEAAVVGLRDDIRGEVPVAFVIPRPDAAPLVESELRGFCRERLAAYKVPRQITVATELPRGPTGKILKRALKVGQP
;
A
#
# COMPACT_ATOMS: atom_id res chain seq x y z
N VAL A 1 7.79 -9.75 20.49
CA VAL A 1 6.60 -10.12 19.69
C VAL A 1 6.53 -11.63 19.50
N ALA A 2 7.49 -12.30 18.84
CA ALA A 2 7.43 -13.74 18.57
C ALA A 2 7.25 -14.59 19.85
N ASN A 3 8.04 -14.31 20.91
CA ASN A 3 7.88 -14.98 22.21
C ASN A 3 6.48 -14.78 22.80
N THR A 4 5.96 -13.56 22.76
CA THR A 4 4.62 -13.24 23.27
C THR A 4 3.53 -13.99 22.53
N ILE A 5 3.66 -14.14 21.18
CA ILE A 5 2.73 -14.93 20.36
C ILE A 5 2.69 -16.37 20.88
N ALA A 6 3.86 -16.99 21.09
CA ALA A 6 3.97 -18.35 21.58
C ALA A 6 3.43 -18.51 23.01
N GLU A 7 3.91 -17.67 23.97
CA GLU A 7 3.58 -17.75 25.38
C GLU A 7 2.10 -17.51 25.67
N ARG A 8 1.44 -16.65 24.88
CA ARG A 8 0.03 -16.30 25.06
C ARG A 8 -0.92 -17.06 24.15
N GLY A 9 -0.42 -17.91 23.25
CA GLY A 9 -1.24 -18.64 22.30
C GLY A 9 -2.03 -17.70 21.38
N VAL A 10 -1.40 -16.60 20.90
CA VAL A 10 -2.06 -15.58 20.09
C VAL A 10 -2.56 -16.19 18.79
N SER A 11 -3.84 -16.08 18.51
CA SER A 11 -4.47 -16.60 17.29
C SER A 11 -4.68 -15.52 16.21
N VAL A 12 -4.87 -14.27 16.61
CA VAL A 12 -5.03 -13.12 15.71
C VAL A 12 -3.94 -12.09 16.00
N PHE A 13 -3.19 -11.71 14.98
CA PHE A 13 -2.14 -10.69 15.09
C PHE A 13 -2.30 -9.68 13.96
N ILE A 14 -2.73 -8.47 14.32
CA ILE A 14 -2.96 -7.37 13.38
C ILE A 14 -1.80 -6.38 13.50
N THR A 15 -1.11 -6.12 12.41
CA THR A 15 0.00 -5.18 12.37
C THR A 15 0.25 -4.66 10.95
N ILE A 16 1.30 -3.87 10.77
CA ILE A 16 1.72 -3.32 9.48
C ILE A 16 2.70 -4.26 8.76
N ALA A 17 2.83 -4.10 7.45
CA ALA A 17 3.69 -4.95 6.61
C ALA A 17 5.17 -4.89 7.03
N SER A 18 5.65 -3.71 7.43
CA SER A 18 7.03 -3.52 7.91
C SER A 18 7.34 -4.35 9.17
N MET A 19 6.37 -4.55 10.07
CA MET A 19 6.53 -5.44 11.23
C MET A 19 6.63 -6.91 10.80
N PHE A 20 5.82 -7.35 9.83
CA PHE A 20 5.95 -8.69 9.27
C PHE A 20 7.30 -8.89 8.59
N GLY A 21 7.80 -7.87 7.88
CA GLY A 21 9.14 -7.86 7.30
C GLY A 21 10.23 -8.02 8.35
N ALA A 22 10.14 -7.28 9.47
CA ALA A 22 11.07 -7.39 10.58
C ALA A 22 11.04 -8.78 11.22
N LEU A 23 9.84 -9.35 11.45
CA LEU A 23 9.71 -10.72 11.97
C LEU A 23 10.28 -11.75 10.99
N ALA A 24 10.05 -11.58 9.69
CA ALA A 24 10.59 -12.45 8.66
C ALA A 24 12.13 -12.38 8.57
N ALA A 25 12.75 -11.27 8.94
CA ALA A 25 14.20 -11.09 8.96
C ALA A 25 14.87 -11.55 10.28
N MET A 26 14.12 -11.75 11.37
CA MET A 26 14.67 -12.14 12.68
C MET A 26 15.30 -13.53 12.64
N LYS A 27 16.62 -13.63 12.84
CA LYS A 27 17.36 -14.91 12.80
C LYS A 27 16.89 -15.87 13.89
N GLU A 28 16.57 -15.36 15.06
CA GLU A 28 16.20 -16.14 16.27
C GLU A 28 14.73 -16.59 16.29
N ALA A 29 13.88 -16.02 15.41
CA ALA A 29 12.47 -16.41 15.36
C ALA A 29 12.30 -17.77 14.67
N ARG A 30 11.49 -18.65 15.26
CA ARG A 30 11.23 -20.02 14.82
C ARG A 30 9.75 -20.23 14.51
N ALA A 31 9.44 -21.15 13.59
CA ALA A 31 8.08 -21.44 13.13
C ALA A 31 7.14 -21.85 14.26
N GLU A 32 7.66 -22.58 15.28
CA GLU A 32 6.89 -23.04 16.42
C GLU A 32 6.29 -21.89 17.24
N GLN A 33 6.98 -20.73 17.27
CA GLN A 33 6.48 -19.55 17.99
C GLN A 33 5.21 -18.96 17.37
N PHE A 34 4.94 -19.26 16.11
CA PHE A 34 3.76 -18.82 15.36
C PHE A 34 2.70 -19.92 15.19
N ALA A 35 2.87 -21.08 15.86
CA ALA A 35 1.97 -22.23 15.67
C ALA A 35 0.50 -21.89 15.95
N SER A 36 0.23 -21.13 17.02
CA SER A 36 -1.13 -20.71 17.40
C SER A 36 -1.77 -19.68 16.46
N LEU A 37 -0.96 -19.00 15.64
CA LEU A 37 -1.42 -17.91 14.81
C LEU A 37 -2.24 -18.42 13.61
N THR A 38 -3.51 -18.06 13.58
CA THR A 38 -4.45 -18.43 12.51
C THR A 38 -4.77 -17.27 11.58
N HIS A 39 -4.71 -16.03 12.10
CA HIS A 39 -5.06 -14.81 11.37
C HIS A 39 -3.96 -13.75 11.56
N PRO A 40 -2.81 -13.88 10.88
CA PRO A 40 -1.88 -12.76 10.74
C PRO A 40 -2.46 -11.77 9.71
N VAL A 41 -2.78 -10.55 10.15
CA VAL A 41 -3.44 -9.52 9.33
C VAL A 41 -2.51 -8.34 9.14
N SER A 42 -2.26 -7.96 7.90
CA SER A 42 -1.55 -6.74 7.52
C SER A 42 -2.51 -5.66 7.08
N GLY A 43 -2.35 -4.44 7.63
CA GLY A 43 -3.14 -3.28 7.22
C GLY A 43 -2.43 -1.96 7.49
N GLY A 44 -2.96 -0.87 6.93
CA GLY A 44 -2.44 0.49 7.13
C GLY A 44 -1.28 0.89 6.20
N GLU A 45 -0.61 -0.07 5.60
CA GLU A 45 0.37 0.09 4.51
C GLU A 45 0.28 -1.11 3.56
N PRO A 46 0.69 -0.97 2.30
CA PRO A 46 0.69 -2.08 1.35
C PRO A 46 1.59 -3.23 1.81
N LEU A 47 1.15 -4.45 1.55
CA LEU A 47 1.94 -5.65 1.86
C LEU A 47 2.79 -6.04 0.64
N PRO A 48 4.12 -5.85 0.66
CA PRO A 48 4.97 -6.30 -0.43
C PRO A 48 4.86 -7.82 -0.61
N ALA A 49 4.72 -8.27 -1.85
CA ALA A 49 4.58 -9.70 -2.17
C ALA A 49 5.73 -10.54 -1.60
N ARG A 50 6.96 -10.00 -1.64
CA ARG A 50 8.14 -10.63 -1.06
C ARG A 50 8.02 -10.82 0.46
N VAL A 51 7.49 -9.84 1.20
CA VAL A 51 7.31 -9.97 2.67
C VAL A 51 6.32 -11.08 2.97
N ALA A 52 5.18 -11.11 2.26
CA ALA A 52 4.18 -12.16 2.40
C ALA A 52 4.78 -13.54 2.11
N GLN A 53 5.52 -13.66 1.01
CA GLN A 53 6.14 -14.92 0.59
C GLN A 53 7.19 -15.42 1.58
N VAL A 54 8.12 -14.55 2.02
CA VAL A 54 9.17 -14.94 2.98
C VAL A 54 8.57 -15.34 4.31
N PHE A 55 7.56 -14.61 4.81
CA PHE A 55 6.86 -14.94 6.05
C PHE A 55 6.15 -16.30 5.95
N GLU A 56 5.43 -16.56 4.85
CA GLU A 56 4.73 -17.83 4.62
C GLU A 56 5.72 -19.00 4.49
N GLN A 57 6.82 -18.83 3.74
CA GLN A 57 7.86 -19.86 3.60
C GLN A 57 8.53 -20.18 4.93
N ARG A 58 8.80 -19.15 5.76
CA ARG A 58 9.54 -19.33 7.00
C ARG A 58 8.71 -19.89 8.15
N TYR A 59 7.44 -19.48 8.24
CA TYR A 59 6.59 -19.79 9.38
C TYR A 59 5.34 -20.63 9.05
N GLY A 60 5.12 -20.93 7.77
CA GLY A 60 3.94 -21.69 7.31
C GLY A 60 2.63 -20.91 7.53
N LYS A 61 2.68 -19.59 7.62
CA LYS A 61 1.55 -18.72 7.95
C LYS A 61 1.34 -17.69 6.85
N ARG A 62 0.16 -17.70 6.23
CA ARG A 62 -0.23 -16.72 5.21
C ARG A 62 -0.70 -15.44 5.86
N ILE A 63 -0.17 -14.29 5.42
CA ILE A 63 -0.63 -12.98 5.85
C ILE A 63 -1.90 -12.62 5.05
N TYR A 64 -2.92 -12.14 5.76
CA TYR A 64 -4.16 -11.64 5.17
C TYR A 64 -4.10 -10.12 5.11
N GLU A 65 -4.20 -9.55 3.91
CA GLU A 65 -4.17 -8.10 3.75
C GLU A 65 -5.58 -7.53 3.92
N GLY A 66 -5.67 -6.41 4.63
CA GLY A 66 -6.89 -5.65 4.81
C GLY A 66 -6.67 -4.17 4.53
N TYR A 67 -7.73 -3.50 4.14
CA TYR A 67 -7.76 -2.08 3.88
C TYR A 67 -8.72 -1.37 4.79
N GLY A 68 -8.32 -0.16 5.18
CA GLY A 68 -9.16 0.70 5.97
C GLY A 68 -8.52 2.05 6.26
N MET A 69 -9.29 2.89 6.91
CA MET A 69 -8.90 4.24 7.29
C MET A 69 -9.69 4.69 8.52
N THR A 70 -9.17 5.69 9.23
CA THR A 70 -9.80 6.19 10.46
C THR A 70 -11.24 6.63 10.23
N GLU A 71 -11.52 7.23 9.07
CA GLU A 71 -12.84 7.68 8.63
C GLU A 71 -13.85 6.53 8.42
N ALA A 72 -13.36 5.28 8.43
CA ALA A 72 -14.19 4.07 8.28
C ALA A 72 -14.06 3.09 9.46
N SER A 73 -13.63 3.51 10.63
CA SER A 73 -13.72 2.89 11.98
C SER A 73 -13.20 1.46 12.17
N PRO A 74 -11.99 1.07 11.86
CA PRO A 74 -11.10 1.51 10.80
C PRO A 74 -11.13 0.59 9.57
N VAL A 75 -11.68 -0.65 9.63
CA VAL A 75 -11.54 -1.70 8.60
C VAL A 75 -12.70 -1.69 7.63
N ILE A 76 -12.38 -1.62 6.34
CA ILE A 76 -13.34 -1.63 5.23
C ILE A 76 -13.40 -3.02 4.59
N THR A 77 -12.23 -3.56 4.23
CA THR A 77 -12.11 -4.86 3.55
C THR A 77 -11.07 -5.74 4.22
N LEU A 78 -11.18 -7.04 4.02
CA LEU A 78 -10.23 -8.01 4.57
C LEU A 78 -10.16 -9.27 3.71
N ASN A 79 -8.96 -9.74 3.42
CA ASN A 79 -8.71 -11.12 3.04
C ASN A 79 -8.85 -12.03 4.26
N THR A 80 -9.44 -13.20 4.08
CA THR A 80 -9.66 -14.18 5.16
C THR A 80 -9.25 -15.58 4.71
N PRO A 81 -9.08 -16.55 5.61
CA PRO A 81 -8.80 -17.93 5.21
C PRO A 81 -9.84 -18.54 4.25
N ARG A 82 -11.09 -18.06 4.32
CA ARG A 82 -12.20 -18.58 3.48
C ARG A 82 -12.40 -17.79 2.19
N ALA A 83 -11.86 -16.57 2.12
CA ALA A 83 -11.98 -15.67 0.97
C ALA A 83 -10.67 -14.90 0.81
N TYR A 84 -9.72 -15.51 0.09
CA TYR A 84 -8.38 -14.96 -0.13
C TYR A 84 -8.11 -14.82 -1.63
N ARG A 85 -7.59 -13.64 -2.00
CA ARG A 85 -7.05 -13.37 -3.33
C ARG A 85 -5.78 -12.53 -3.20
N ALA A 86 -4.66 -13.09 -3.63
CA ALA A 86 -3.37 -12.38 -3.64
C ALA A 86 -3.45 -11.12 -4.49
N GLY A 87 -2.74 -10.05 -4.08
CA GLY A 87 -2.75 -8.76 -4.78
C GLY A 87 -4.02 -7.93 -4.57
N THR A 88 -4.92 -8.35 -3.67
CA THR A 88 -6.11 -7.59 -3.28
C THR A 88 -6.10 -7.33 -1.78
N VAL A 89 -6.84 -6.32 -1.36
CA VAL A 89 -7.09 -6.05 0.06
C VAL A 89 -8.33 -6.77 0.60
N GLY A 90 -8.80 -7.80 -0.11
CA GLY A 90 -9.93 -8.64 0.27
C GLY A 90 -11.29 -8.08 -0.14
N ARG A 91 -12.33 -8.61 0.49
CA ARG A 91 -13.73 -8.22 0.26
C ARG A 91 -14.22 -7.28 1.36
N PRO A 92 -15.21 -6.41 1.07
CA PRO A 92 -15.87 -5.61 2.09
C PRO A 92 -16.40 -6.46 3.24
N LEU A 93 -16.28 -5.94 4.46
CA LEU A 93 -16.87 -6.58 5.64
C LEU A 93 -18.40 -6.54 5.57
N PRO A 94 -19.11 -7.45 6.27
CA PRO A 94 -20.57 -7.47 6.29
C PRO A 94 -21.18 -6.10 6.60
N GLY A 95 -22.14 -5.67 5.79
CA GLY A 95 -22.80 -4.36 5.94
C GLY A 95 -22.03 -3.17 5.40
N ILE A 96 -20.89 -3.41 4.75
CA ILE A 96 -20.09 -2.40 4.04
C ILE A 96 -20.15 -2.68 2.55
N SER A 97 -20.26 -1.64 1.74
CA SER A 97 -20.13 -1.69 0.29
C SER A 97 -19.00 -0.79 -0.19
N VAL A 98 -18.28 -1.25 -1.19
CA VAL A 98 -17.22 -0.51 -1.89
C VAL A 98 -17.51 -0.54 -3.38
N VAL A 99 -17.43 0.61 -4.02
CA VAL A 99 -17.54 0.75 -5.47
C VAL A 99 -16.45 1.66 -6.00
N ALA A 100 -16.01 1.46 -7.23
CA ALA A 100 -15.18 2.43 -7.94
C ALA A 100 -16.09 3.40 -8.71
N VAL A 101 -15.76 4.69 -8.72
CA VAL A 101 -16.50 5.71 -9.46
C VAL A 101 -15.59 6.53 -10.37
N ASP A 102 -16.15 7.04 -11.45
CA ASP A 102 -15.48 7.97 -12.34
C ASP A 102 -15.39 9.40 -11.77
N ALA A 103 -14.82 10.33 -12.53
CA ALA A 103 -14.69 11.74 -12.15
C ALA A 103 -16.06 12.45 -11.96
N HIS A 104 -17.13 11.90 -12.51
CA HIS A 104 -18.51 12.43 -12.39
C HIS A 104 -19.29 11.79 -11.25
N GLY A 105 -18.69 10.77 -10.59
CA GLY A 105 -19.31 10.02 -9.50
C GLY A 105 -20.21 8.87 -9.97
N ALA A 106 -20.17 8.50 -11.25
CA ALA A 106 -20.89 7.34 -11.77
C ALA A 106 -20.12 6.05 -11.41
N THR A 107 -20.86 5.03 -10.94
CA THR A 107 -20.26 3.73 -10.61
C THR A 107 -19.73 3.05 -11.87
N LEU A 108 -18.50 2.59 -11.80
CA LEU A 108 -17.81 1.90 -12.88
C LEU A 108 -18.14 0.40 -12.87
N PRO A 109 -18.07 -0.26 -14.04
CA PRO A 109 -18.14 -1.70 -14.17
C PRO A 109 -17.05 -2.42 -13.34
N PRO A 110 -17.27 -3.70 -12.96
CA PRO A 110 -16.26 -4.48 -12.28
C PRO A 110 -14.93 -4.54 -13.05
N GLY A 111 -13.83 -4.30 -12.33
CA GLY A 111 -12.48 -4.30 -12.87
C GLY A 111 -12.01 -2.96 -13.45
N GLU A 112 -12.91 -1.99 -13.64
CA GLU A 112 -12.53 -0.65 -14.06
C GLU A 112 -12.03 0.19 -12.87
N GLU A 113 -11.00 0.98 -13.12
CA GLU A 113 -10.30 1.76 -12.11
C GLU A 113 -10.94 3.13 -11.89
N GLY A 114 -11.17 3.50 -10.63
CA GLY A 114 -11.72 4.78 -10.24
C GLY A 114 -11.52 5.09 -8.77
N GLU A 115 -12.06 6.21 -8.29
CA GLU A 115 -12.03 6.53 -6.86
C GLU A 115 -12.91 5.56 -6.09
N LEU A 116 -12.37 4.99 -5.01
CA LEU A 116 -13.11 4.06 -4.15
C LEU A 116 -14.03 4.82 -3.21
N ILE A 117 -15.31 4.48 -3.27
CA ILE A 117 -16.38 5.03 -2.43
C ILE A 117 -16.88 3.95 -1.49
N VAL A 118 -16.97 4.29 -0.20
CA VAL A 118 -17.40 3.36 0.86
C VAL A 118 -18.73 3.80 1.43
N ARG A 119 -19.65 2.85 1.61
CA ARG A 119 -20.91 3.03 2.33
C ARG A 119 -21.06 1.95 3.39
N GLY A 120 -21.69 2.29 4.49
CA GLY A 120 -21.98 1.34 5.57
C GLY A 120 -21.88 1.98 6.95
N HIS A 121 -22.18 1.16 7.95
CA HIS A 121 -22.19 1.57 9.37
C HIS A 121 -20.81 1.98 9.91
N CYS A 122 -19.73 1.66 9.17
CA CYS A 122 -18.36 2.02 9.54
C CYS A 122 -18.02 3.49 9.24
N VAL A 123 -18.78 4.17 8.37
CA VAL A 123 -18.48 5.55 7.96
C VAL A 123 -18.65 6.50 9.15
N MET A 124 -17.63 7.32 9.39
CA MET A 124 -17.61 8.32 10.45
C MET A 124 -18.76 9.32 10.34
N GLN A 125 -19.12 9.94 11.45
CA GLN A 125 -20.09 11.06 11.45
C GLN A 125 -19.48 12.35 10.87
N GLY A 126 -18.18 12.54 11.02
CA GLY A 126 -17.46 13.69 10.49
C GLY A 126 -16.22 14.06 11.28
N TYR A 127 -15.54 15.09 10.81
CA TYR A 127 -14.37 15.69 11.48
C TYR A 127 -14.81 16.72 12.51
N LEU A 128 -14.29 16.61 13.73
CA LEU A 128 -14.62 17.52 14.83
C LEU A 128 -14.32 18.98 14.45
N ASN A 129 -15.33 19.83 14.56
CA ASN A 129 -15.27 21.27 14.25
C ASN A 129 -14.79 21.60 12.82
N LYS A 130 -15.03 20.67 11.86
CA LYS A 130 -14.67 20.83 10.44
C LYS A 130 -15.83 20.45 9.52
N PRO A 131 -16.97 21.18 9.55
CA PRO A 131 -18.14 20.79 8.76
C PRO A 131 -17.88 20.81 7.25
N ASP A 132 -17.12 21.78 6.74
CA ASP A 132 -16.82 21.88 5.31
C ASP A 132 -15.97 20.69 4.83
N LEU A 133 -14.98 20.29 5.63
CA LEU A 133 -14.16 19.11 5.33
C LEU A 133 -15.00 17.83 5.41
N THR A 134 -15.91 17.76 6.38
CA THR A 134 -16.85 16.64 6.51
C THR A 134 -17.72 16.52 5.27
N ALA A 135 -18.34 17.63 4.82
CA ALA A 135 -19.19 17.65 3.64
C ALA A 135 -18.43 17.32 2.34
N ALA A 136 -17.14 17.66 2.26
CA ALA A 136 -16.28 17.29 1.14
C ALA A 136 -15.90 15.80 1.14
N THR A 137 -15.86 15.16 2.33
CA THR A 137 -15.37 13.77 2.49
C THR A 137 -16.51 12.77 2.59
N VAL A 138 -17.60 13.11 3.31
CA VAL A 138 -18.78 12.26 3.47
C VAL A 138 -19.98 12.96 2.86
N ARG A 139 -20.56 12.36 1.82
CA ARG A 139 -21.73 12.91 1.13
C ARG A 139 -22.81 11.83 0.98
N ASP A 140 -24.01 12.13 1.42
CA ASP A 140 -25.16 11.19 1.37
C ASP A 140 -24.84 9.80 1.98
N GLY A 141 -24.12 9.80 3.10
CA GLY A 141 -23.66 8.58 3.78
C GLY A 141 -22.57 7.80 3.06
N ALA A 142 -21.99 8.36 1.98
CA ALA A 142 -20.87 7.79 1.24
C ALA A 142 -19.57 8.49 1.61
N LEU A 143 -18.56 7.72 1.99
CA LEU A 143 -17.20 8.17 2.25
C LEU A 143 -16.40 8.16 0.94
N ARG A 144 -15.89 9.31 0.55
CA ARG A 144 -14.87 9.45 -0.49
C ARG A 144 -13.52 9.17 0.13
N THR A 145 -12.90 8.05 -0.23
CA THR A 145 -11.65 7.62 0.40
C THR A 145 -10.44 8.43 -0.08
N GLY A 146 -10.50 8.96 -1.30
CA GLY A 146 -9.37 9.53 -2.01
C GLY A 146 -8.36 8.48 -2.47
N ASP A 147 -8.63 7.21 -2.25
CA ASP A 147 -7.86 6.09 -2.81
C ASP A 147 -8.46 5.68 -4.16
N VAL A 148 -7.61 5.28 -5.09
CA VAL A 148 -7.98 4.81 -6.43
C VAL A 148 -7.75 3.32 -6.49
N GLY A 149 -8.64 2.62 -7.16
CA GLY A 149 -8.59 1.17 -7.30
C GLY A 149 -9.77 0.64 -8.09
N HIS A 150 -9.95 -0.66 -8.05
CA HIS A 150 -11.09 -1.33 -8.69
C HIS A 150 -11.69 -2.39 -7.78
N VAL A 151 -12.94 -2.75 -8.08
CA VAL A 151 -13.63 -3.89 -7.47
C VAL A 151 -13.89 -4.89 -8.58
N ASP A 152 -13.43 -6.13 -8.42
CA ASP A 152 -13.63 -7.16 -9.43
C ASP A 152 -15.05 -7.76 -9.38
N ALA A 153 -15.37 -8.63 -10.34
CA ALA A 153 -16.67 -9.29 -10.45
C ALA A 153 -17.04 -10.17 -9.25
N ASP A 154 -16.03 -10.63 -8.48
CA ASP A 154 -16.23 -11.42 -7.28
C ASP A 154 -16.27 -10.56 -6.01
N GLY A 155 -16.13 -9.24 -6.14
CA GLY A 155 -16.18 -8.27 -5.04
C GLY A 155 -14.85 -8.09 -4.29
N TYR A 156 -13.72 -8.55 -4.82
CA TYR A 156 -12.41 -8.23 -4.25
C TYR A 156 -11.96 -6.83 -4.67
N VAL A 157 -11.41 -6.12 -3.71
CA VAL A 157 -10.92 -4.75 -3.89
C VAL A 157 -9.41 -4.76 -4.09
N SER A 158 -8.94 -4.05 -5.10
CA SER A 158 -7.52 -3.75 -5.33
C SER A 158 -7.31 -2.24 -5.26
N ILE A 159 -6.22 -1.82 -4.62
CA ILE A 159 -5.84 -0.41 -4.51
C ILE A 159 -4.64 -0.17 -5.42
N THR A 160 -4.74 0.82 -6.30
CA THR A 160 -3.68 1.19 -7.25
C THR A 160 -2.95 2.45 -6.84
N GLY A 161 -3.55 3.29 -6.00
CA GLY A 161 -2.88 4.48 -5.47
C GLY A 161 -3.80 5.46 -4.77
N ARG A 162 -3.30 6.70 -4.65
CA ARG A 162 -4.07 7.83 -4.12
C ARG A 162 -4.29 8.88 -5.18
N ALA A 163 -5.51 9.38 -5.32
CA ALA A 163 -5.86 10.40 -6.29
C ALA A 163 -4.97 11.66 -6.17
N LYS A 164 -4.65 12.07 -4.93
CA LYS A 164 -3.78 13.24 -4.66
C LYS A 164 -2.29 13.02 -4.97
N GLU A 165 -1.85 11.79 -5.13
CA GLU A 165 -0.46 11.42 -5.44
C GLU A 165 -0.29 11.05 -6.91
N MET A 166 -1.37 11.00 -7.68
CA MET A 166 -1.34 10.67 -9.08
C MET A 166 -0.55 11.73 -9.86
N MET A 167 0.38 11.26 -10.67
CA MET A 167 1.17 12.06 -11.61
C MET A 167 0.55 11.95 -13.00
N ILE A 168 0.62 13.02 -13.78
CA ILE A 168 0.26 13.00 -15.22
C ILE A 168 1.55 13.01 -16.03
N VAL A 169 1.91 11.87 -16.59
CA VAL A 169 3.17 11.67 -17.32
C VAL A 169 2.88 11.50 -18.81
N GLY A 170 3.07 12.53 -19.61
CA GLY A 170 2.78 12.47 -21.03
C GLY A 170 1.31 12.21 -21.38
N GLY A 171 0.38 12.63 -20.51
CA GLY A 171 -1.07 12.40 -20.65
C GLY A 171 -1.58 11.13 -19.96
N GLU A 172 -0.68 10.29 -19.44
CA GLU A 172 -1.04 9.04 -18.75
C GLU A 172 -1.07 9.21 -17.23
N ASN A 173 -2.04 8.58 -16.57
CA ASN A 173 -2.12 8.54 -15.12
C ASN A 173 -1.10 7.55 -14.56
N VAL A 174 -0.23 8.01 -13.68
CA VAL A 174 0.81 7.20 -13.04
C VAL A 174 0.70 7.33 -11.52
N PHE A 175 0.55 6.20 -10.85
CA PHE A 175 0.52 6.16 -9.40
C PHE A 175 1.90 5.80 -8.83
N PRO A 176 2.43 6.60 -7.88
CA PRO A 176 3.70 6.31 -7.21
C PRO A 176 3.79 4.89 -6.67
N PHE A 177 2.68 4.40 -6.10
CA PHE A 177 2.60 3.08 -5.47
C PHE A 177 3.00 1.92 -6.39
N GLU A 178 2.59 1.95 -7.67
CA GLU A 178 2.96 0.91 -8.63
C GLU A 178 4.46 0.83 -8.83
N ILE A 179 5.12 1.99 -8.93
CA ILE A 179 6.57 2.08 -9.11
C ILE A 179 7.29 1.67 -7.82
N GLU A 180 6.79 2.12 -6.67
CA GLU A 180 7.31 1.78 -5.34
C GLU A 180 7.28 0.27 -5.10
N SER A 181 6.17 -0.37 -5.45
CA SER A 181 6.00 -1.84 -5.33
C SER A 181 7.04 -2.58 -6.15
N VAL A 182 7.26 -2.19 -7.40
CA VAL A 182 8.28 -2.79 -8.26
C VAL A 182 9.69 -2.58 -7.68
N LEU A 183 10.00 -1.38 -7.17
CA LEU A 183 11.32 -1.12 -6.57
C LEU A 183 11.57 -1.95 -5.31
N VAL A 184 10.55 -2.13 -4.45
CA VAL A 184 10.66 -2.93 -3.22
C VAL A 184 10.78 -4.43 -3.51
N ASP A 185 10.29 -4.91 -4.66
CA ASP A 185 10.51 -6.28 -5.12
C ASP A 185 11.97 -6.56 -5.51
N HIS A 186 12.77 -5.51 -5.74
CA HIS A 186 14.21 -5.69 -5.99
C HIS A 186 14.93 -6.22 -4.72
N PRO A 187 15.78 -7.28 -4.85
CA PRO A 187 16.43 -7.93 -3.69
C PRO A 187 17.19 -6.99 -2.76
N GLY A 188 17.78 -5.95 -3.30
CA GLY A 188 18.62 -4.99 -2.57
C GLY A 188 17.85 -3.81 -1.95
N VAL A 189 16.56 -3.61 -2.28
CA VAL A 189 15.77 -2.47 -1.82
C VAL A 189 14.97 -2.84 -0.58
N ALA A 190 15.10 -2.06 0.49
CA ALA A 190 14.31 -2.19 1.70
C ALA A 190 13.02 -1.36 1.62
N GLU A 191 13.14 -0.12 1.15
CA GLU A 191 12.04 0.83 1.05
C GLU A 191 12.19 1.68 -0.21
N ALA A 192 11.08 2.15 -0.75
CA ALA A 192 11.04 3.06 -1.87
C ALA A 192 9.96 4.14 -1.66
N ALA A 193 10.23 5.33 -2.17
CA ALA A 193 9.26 6.42 -2.25
C ALA A 193 9.40 7.10 -3.61
N VAL A 194 8.27 7.36 -4.28
CA VAL A 194 8.21 7.98 -5.60
C VAL A 194 7.39 9.26 -5.53
N VAL A 195 7.90 10.29 -6.19
CA VAL A 195 7.24 11.58 -6.33
C VAL A 195 7.30 12.07 -7.78
N GLY A 196 6.34 12.90 -8.17
CA GLY A 196 6.36 13.60 -9.46
C GLY A 196 7.34 14.76 -9.43
N LEU A 197 8.19 14.84 -10.44
CA LEU A 197 8.98 16.02 -10.75
C LEU A 197 8.40 16.68 -11.99
N ARG A 198 8.19 17.99 -11.92
CA ARG A 198 7.71 18.77 -13.07
C ARG A 198 8.69 18.65 -14.25
N ASP A 199 8.15 18.37 -15.42
CA ASP A 199 8.87 18.28 -16.69
C ASP A 199 8.14 19.10 -17.77
N ASP A 200 8.88 19.94 -18.49
CA ASP A 200 8.29 20.90 -19.45
C ASP A 200 7.66 20.22 -20.67
N ILE A 201 8.04 18.96 -20.97
CA ILE A 201 7.53 18.22 -22.13
C ILE A 201 6.43 17.23 -21.73
N ARG A 202 6.59 16.56 -20.59
CA ARG A 202 5.70 15.47 -20.17
C ARG A 202 4.72 15.86 -19.07
N GLY A 203 4.76 17.11 -18.58
CA GLY A 203 4.01 17.56 -17.42
C GLY A 203 4.70 17.15 -16.12
N GLU A 204 4.75 15.86 -15.87
CA GLU A 204 5.50 15.28 -14.75
C GLU A 204 6.32 14.07 -15.21
N VAL A 205 7.34 13.72 -14.41
CA VAL A 205 8.09 12.47 -14.53
C VAL A 205 8.33 11.87 -13.14
N PRO A 206 8.25 10.54 -13.00
CA PRO A 206 8.50 9.90 -11.71
C PRO A 206 9.98 9.99 -11.33
N VAL A 207 10.25 10.29 -10.05
CA VAL A 207 11.55 10.25 -9.42
C VAL A 207 11.46 9.41 -8.16
N ALA A 208 12.37 8.49 -7.97
CA ALA A 208 12.38 7.55 -6.88
C ALA A 208 13.52 7.81 -5.88
N PHE A 209 13.23 7.51 -4.63
CA PHE A 209 14.20 7.43 -3.54
C PHE A 209 14.12 6.03 -2.94
N VAL A 210 15.26 5.37 -2.77
CA VAL A 210 15.32 4.00 -2.26
C VAL A 210 16.26 3.89 -1.07
N ILE A 211 15.88 3.06 -0.10
CA ILE A 211 16.75 2.66 1.01
C ILE A 211 17.27 1.26 0.71
N PRO A 212 18.58 1.03 0.75
CA PRO A 212 19.16 -0.30 0.58
C PRO A 212 18.87 -1.19 1.79
N ARG A 213 18.82 -2.50 1.58
CA ARG A 213 18.84 -3.47 2.68
C ARG A 213 20.19 -3.47 3.35
N PRO A 214 20.29 -3.69 4.67
CA PRO A 214 21.56 -3.66 5.40
C PRO A 214 22.65 -4.59 4.85
N ASP A 215 22.26 -5.76 4.34
CA ASP A 215 23.17 -6.80 3.86
C ASP A 215 23.24 -6.85 2.32
N ALA A 216 22.70 -5.84 1.62
CA ALA A 216 22.70 -5.82 0.16
C ALA A 216 24.03 -5.29 -0.41
N ALA A 217 24.37 -5.75 -1.61
CA ALA A 217 25.40 -5.08 -2.41
C ALA A 217 24.98 -3.62 -2.68
N PRO A 218 25.95 -2.71 -2.91
CA PRO A 218 25.64 -1.32 -3.25
C PRO A 218 24.67 -1.23 -4.42
N LEU A 219 23.58 -0.46 -4.24
CA LEU A 219 22.59 -0.26 -5.28
C LEU A 219 23.14 0.67 -6.37
N VAL A 220 22.94 0.29 -7.62
CA VAL A 220 23.35 1.08 -8.78
C VAL A 220 22.07 1.56 -9.49
N GLU A 221 21.97 2.87 -9.74
CA GLU A 221 20.80 3.49 -10.36
C GLU A 221 20.43 2.82 -11.70
N SER A 222 21.42 2.57 -12.56
CA SER A 222 21.18 1.98 -13.88
C SER A 222 20.60 0.56 -13.81
N GLU A 223 20.98 -0.22 -12.80
CA GLU A 223 20.45 -1.57 -12.54
C GLU A 223 19.00 -1.49 -12.05
N LEU A 224 18.70 -0.62 -11.09
CA LEU A 224 17.35 -0.39 -10.61
C LEU A 224 16.43 0.11 -11.73
N ARG A 225 16.90 1.01 -12.59
CA ARG A 225 16.14 1.45 -13.76
C ARG A 225 15.96 0.33 -14.78
N GLY A 226 16.93 -0.53 -14.95
CA GLY A 226 16.83 -1.76 -15.75
C GLY A 226 15.71 -2.66 -15.21
N PHE A 227 15.74 -2.93 -13.92
CA PHE A 227 14.72 -3.72 -13.23
C PHE A 227 13.31 -3.17 -13.38
N CYS A 228 13.16 -1.83 -13.33
CA CYS A 228 11.88 -1.16 -13.57
C CYS A 228 11.44 -1.30 -15.04
N ARG A 229 12.35 -1.17 -16.03
CA ARG A 229 12.00 -1.28 -17.46
C ARG A 229 11.46 -2.64 -17.85
N GLU A 230 11.86 -3.70 -17.17
CA GLU A 230 11.38 -5.06 -17.43
C GLU A 230 9.96 -5.28 -16.90
N ARG A 231 9.45 -4.41 -15.99
CA ARG A 231 8.22 -4.64 -15.22
C ARG A 231 7.19 -3.53 -15.35
N LEU A 232 7.60 -2.37 -15.82
CA LEU A 232 6.76 -1.17 -15.94
C LEU A 232 6.70 -0.68 -17.39
N ALA A 233 5.59 -0.06 -17.75
CA ALA A 233 5.50 0.71 -18.99
C ALA A 233 6.56 1.83 -19.02
N ALA A 234 7.07 2.16 -20.19
CA ALA A 234 8.21 3.06 -20.34
C ALA A 234 8.02 4.44 -19.68
N TYR A 235 6.81 4.97 -19.68
CA TYR A 235 6.47 6.26 -19.08
C TYR A 235 6.43 6.22 -17.54
N LYS A 236 6.30 5.03 -16.93
CA LYS A 236 6.32 4.80 -15.48
C LYS A 236 7.74 4.61 -14.92
N VAL A 237 8.74 4.36 -15.78
CA VAL A 237 10.11 4.15 -15.32
C VAL A 237 10.68 5.44 -14.73
N PRO A 238 11.19 5.42 -13.49
CA PRO A 238 11.75 6.60 -12.87
C PRO A 238 12.85 7.25 -13.71
N ARG A 239 12.78 8.56 -13.89
CA ARG A 239 13.80 9.34 -14.58
C ARG A 239 15.11 9.33 -13.80
N GLN A 240 15.01 9.36 -12.47
CA GLN A 240 16.12 9.32 -11.54
C GLN A 240 15.77 8.43 -10.35
N ILE A 241 16.74 7.66 -9.86
CA ILE A 241 16.63 6.89 -8.61
C ILE A 241 17.77 7.28 -7.69
N THR A 242 17.43 7.90 -6.56
CA THR A 242 18.41 8.30 -5.54
C THR A 242 18.47 7.25 -4.44
N VAL A 243 19.67 6.74 -4.17
CA VAL A 243 19.91 5.88 -3.02
C VAL A 243 20.11 6.78 -1.80
N ALA A 244 19.22 6.67 -0.82
CA ALA A 244 19.21 7.47 0.39
C ALA A 244 19.55 6.59 1.62
N THR A 245 20.02 7.21 2.68
CA THR A 245 20.27 6.55 3.95
C THR A 245 19.02 6.52 4.82
N GLU A 246 18.12 7.49 4.64
CA GLU A 246 16.84 7.59 5.34
C GLU A 246 15.80 8.30 4.49
N LEU A 247 14.51 8.06 4.78
CA LEU A 247 13.39 8.78 4.20
C LEU A 247 12.69 9.59 5.29
N PRO A 248 12.25 10.83 5.00
CA PRO A 248 11.56 11.67 5.98
C PRO A 248 10.24 11.00 6.42
N ARG A 249 9.99 10.97 7.73
CA ARG A 249 8.82 10.32 8.31
C ARG A 249 7.98 11.27 9.16
N GLY A 250 6.69 11.03 9.17
CA GLY A 250 5.76 11.65 10.10
C GLY A 250 5.78 11.00 11.48
N PRO A 251 5.02 11.57 12.45
CA PRO A 251 4.93 11.02 13.80
C PRO A 251 4.42 9.57 13.87
N THR A 252 3.69 9.13 12.84
CA THR A 252 3.16 7.76 12.72
C THR A 252 4.11 6.79 12.03
N GLY A 253 5.35 7.22 11.68
CA GLY A 253 6.31 6.41 10.95
C GLY A 253 6.12 6.38 9.43
N LYS A 254 5.01 6.89 8.89
CA LYS A 254 4.75 6.95 7.44
C LYS A 254 5.70 7.92 6.74
N ILE A 255 6.16 7.55 5.54
CA ILE A 255 7.04 8.40 4.71
C ILE A 255 6.29 9.70 4.34
N LEU A 256 6.95 10.83 4.57
CA LEU A 256 6.47 12.15 4.19
C LEU A 256 6.97 12.51 2.79
N LYS A 257 6.31 12.02 1.75
CA LYS A 257 6.70 12.26 0.35
C LYS A 257 6.89 13.74 0.01
N ARG A 258 6.05 14.62 0.58
CA ARG A 258 6.15 16.09 0.41
C ARG A 258 7.46 16.71 0.92
N ALA A 259 8.20 16.02 1.76
CA ALA A 259 9.50 16.47 2.28
C ALA A 259 10.68 15.94 1.48
N LEU A 260 10.45 15.06 0.50
CA LEU A 260 11.47 14.59 -0.43
C LEU A 260 11.85 15.74 -1.38
N LYS A 261 13.14 16.07 -1.39
CA LYS A 261 13.66 17.13 -2.26
C LYS A 261 14.33 16.50 -3.47
N VAL A 262 13.78 16.73 -4.64
CA VAL A 262 14.38 16.33 -5.91
C VAL A 262 15.44 17.37 -6.28
N GLY A 263 16.70 16.91 -6.52
CA GLY A 263 17.77 17.78 -7.03
C GLY A 263 18.76 18.29 -5.99
N GLN A 264 18.82 17.72 -4.78
CA GLN A 264 19.97 17.87 -3.89
C GLN A 264 20.73 16.54 -3.84
N PRO A 265 22.05 16.53 -4.21
CA PRO A 265 22.91 15.39 -4.05
C PRO A 265 23.09 15.02 -2.57
#